data_4d616169eb4aeae7fe1cf38033246b09
#
_entry.id   4d616169eb4aeae7fe1cf38033246b09
#
_cell.length_a   1.000
_cell.length_b   1.000
_cell.length_c   1.000
_cell.angle_alpha   90.00
_cell.angle_beta   90.00
_cell.angle_gamma   90.00
#
_symmetry.space_group_name_H-M   'P 1'
#
loop_
_entity.id
_entity.type
_entity.pdbx_description
1 polymer ?
#
loop_
_entity_poly.entity_id
_entity_poly.type
_entity_poly.pdbx_seq_one_letter_code
_entity_poly.pdbx_strand_id
1 'polypeptide(L)'
;MSKDCAIESLRAVPGIDYRFRDPGLLERALTHRSCGPGHYERLEFLGDSLLSLVISEQLYHRRPHAPEGDLSRLRSRLVRDVTLASIARELNLGEHLRLGVGELKSGGFLRESILADVFESVIGAIFLDGGFEEARRVVCEVFEPRLASLPEADTLKDPKTRLQELLQAHGHELPEYEVIDESGADHAKCFRVECRVGGLTAPVTAEAASRRKAEQGAAKIMHERLIEYFQPGNGNGQTTATDAGEGKR
;
A
#
# COMPACT_ATOMS: atom_id res chain seq x y z
N MET A 1 16.44 -35.61 -13.14
CA MET A 1 16.45 -34.56 -14.18
C MET A 1 16.81 -33.27 -13.49
N SER A 2 17.90 -32.62 -13.89
CA SER A 2 18.40 -31.38 -13.25
C SER A 2 17.39 -30.25 -13.50
N LYS A 3 17.15 -29.38 -12.50
CA LYS A 3 16.29 -28.18 -12.65
C LYS A 3 16.77 -27.26 -13.80
N ASP A 4 18.04 -27.34 -14.17
CA ASP A 4 18.63 -26.56 -15.26
C ASP A 4 18.03 -26.88 -16.63
N CYS A 5 17.59 -28.12 -16.87
CA CYS A 5 17.02 -28.55 -18.16
C CYS A 5 15.58 -28.08 -18.39
N ALA A 6 14.87 -27.68 -17.31
CA ALA A 6 13.46 -27.28 -17.40
C ALA A 6 13.28 -25.80 -17.81
N ILE A 7 14.25 -24.93 -17.52
CA ILE A 7 14.17 -23.49 -17.80
C ILE A 7 14.58 -23.14 -19.24
N GLU A 8 15.51 -23.90 -19.85
CA GLU A 8 15.90 -23.69 -21.27
C GLU A 8 14.72 -23.83 -22.26
N SER A 9 13.63 -24.46 -21.84
CA SER A 9 12.40 -24.57 -22.65
C SER A 9 11.29 -23.61 -22.23
N LEU A 10 11.46 -22.85 -21.10
CA LEU A 10 10.42 -21.98 -20.59
C LEU A 10 10.35 -20.69 -21.44
N ARG A 11 9.28 -20.54 -22.21
CA ARG A 11 9.01 -19.33 -23.02
C ARG A 11 7.84 -18.50 -22.51
N ALA A 12 7.21 -18.92 -21.41
CA ALA A 12 6.08 -18.26 -20.79
C ALA A 12 6.10 -18.47 -19.28
N VAL A 13 5.53 -17.52 -18.55
CA VAL A 13 5.26 -17.64 -17.12
C VAL A 13 3.83 -18.16 -16.95
N PRO A 14 3.59 -19.21 -16.16
CA PRO A 14 2.23 -19.66 -15.88
C PRO A 14 1.36 -18.52 -15.35
N GLY A 15 0.14 -18.36 -15.89
CA GLY A 15 -0.78 -17.31 -15.49
C GLY A 15 -0.50 -15.91 -16.09
N ILE A 16 0.55 -15.78 -16.91
CA ILE A 16 0.80 -14.58 -17.73
C ILE A 16 0.61 -14.95 -19.20
N ASP A 17 -0.32 -14.30 -19.88
CA ASP A 17 -0.53 -14.49 -21.32
C ASP A 17 0.52 -13.70 -22.12
N TYR A 18 1.79 -14.15 -22.01
CA TYR A 18 2.90 -13.60 -22.78
C TYR A 18 3.91 -14.71 -23.12
N ARG A 19 4.32 -14.73 -24.39
CA ARG A 19 5.34 -15.67 -24.87
C ARG A 19 6.58 -14.92 -25.34
N PHE A 20 7.69 -15.14 -24.65
CA PHE A 20 8.97 -14.51 -24.95
C PHE A 20 9.50 -14.89 -26.33
N ARG A 21 9.94 -13.90 -27.10
CA ARG A 21 10.69 -14.04 -28.34
C ARG A 21 12.13 -14.43 -28.03
N ASP A 22 12.74 -13.75 -27.02
CA ASP A 22 14.04 -14.09 -26.47
C ASP A 22 13.89 -14.79 -25.11
N PRO A 23 14.01 -16.15 -25.05
CA PRO A 23 13.95 -16.88 -23.79
C PRO A 23 15.03 -16.48 -22.79
N GLY A 24 16.17 -15.94 -23.26
CA GLY A 24 17.27 -15.51 -22.40
C GLY A 24 16.88 -14.33 -21.49
N LEU A 25 15.90 -13.51 -21.89
CA LEU A 25 15.36 -12.46 -21.03
C LEU A 25 14.57 -13.05 -19.86
N LEU A 26 13.73 -14.05 -20.10
CA LEU A 26 13.00 -14.76 -19.04
C LEU A 26 13.96 -15.50 -18.12
N GLU A 27 14.95 -16.20 -18.67
CA GLU A 27 15.97 -16.90 -17.87
C GLU A 27 16.68 -15.92 -16.92
N ARG A 28 17.10 -14.77 -17.44
CA ARG A 28 17.72 -13.70 -16.63
C ARG A 28 16.77 -13.18 -15.56
N ALA A 29 15.51 -12.92 -15.89
CA ALA A 29 14.50 -12.45 -14.95
C ALA A 29 14.25 -13.43 -13.79
N LEU A 30 14.46 -14.72 -14.00
CA LEU A 30 14.31 -15.77 -13.00
C LEU A 30 15.63 -16.15 -12.30
N THR A 31 16.74 -15.48 -12.59
CA THR A 31 18.06 -15.79 -12.02
C THR A 31 18.45 -14.81 -10.94
N HIS A 32 18.54 -15.29 -9.69
CA HIS A 32 18.97 -14.50 -8.54
C HIS A 32 20.49 -14.24 -8.55
N ARG A 33 20.92 -13.12 -7.97
CA ARG A 33 22.35 -12.73 -7.87
C ARG A 33 23.25 -13.77 -7.23
N SER A 34 22.72 -14.66 -6.39
CA SER A 34 23.50 -15.77 -5.80
C SER A 34 23.98 -16.81 -6.82
N CYS A 35 23.50 -16.77 -8.06
CA CYS A 35 23.97 -17.60 -9.17
C CYS A 35 25.13 -16.99 -9.95
N GLY A 36 25.56 -15.75 -9.62
CA GLY A 36 26.65 -15.05 -10.31
C GLY A 36 26.14 -14.01 -11.33
N PRO A 37 26.96 -13.68 -12.35
CA PRO A 37 26.62 -12.65 -13.33
C PRO A 37 25.41 -13.06 -14.21
N GLY A 38 24.71 -12.08 -14.75
CA GLY A 38 23.52 -12.29 -15.57
C GLY A 38 22.22 -12.47 -14.77
N HIS A 39 22.16 -11.95 -13.55
CA HIS A 39 21.02 -11.97 -12.67
C HIS A 39 19.99 -10.86 -12.96
N TYR A 40 18.89 -10.90 -12.24
CA TYR A 40 17.68 -10.10 -12.49
C TYR A 40 17.74 -8.63 -12.08
N GLU A 41 18.65 -8.18 -11.20
CA GLU A 41 18.59 -6.84 -10.56
C GLU A 41 18.40 -5.66 -11.54
N ARG A 42 18.97 -5.72 -12.74
CA ARG A 42 18.77 -4.66 -13.74
C ARG A 42 17.39 -4.70 -14.40
N LEU A 43 16.79 -5.87 -14.49
CA LEU A 43 15.42 -6.05 -14.99
C LEU A 43 14.41 -5.64 -13.93
N GLU A 44 14.66 -5.95 -12.66
CA GLU A 44 13.92 -5.49 -11.48
C GLU A 44 13.84 -3.96 -11.46
N PHE A 45 14.99 -3.27 -11.50
CA PHE A 45 15.05 -1.79 -11.56
C PHE A 45 14.15 -1.21 -12.66
N LEU A 46 14.17 -1.81 -13.85
CA LEU A 46 13.34 -1.39 -14.98
C LEU A 46 11.85 -1.70 -14.75
N GLY A 47 11.57 -2.89 -14.20
CA GLY A 47 10.21 -3.35 -13.91
C GLY A 47 9.52 -2.55 -12.83
N ASP A 48 10.20 -2.18 -11.74
CA ASP A 48 9.68 -1.29 -10.71
C ASP A 48 9.18 0.03 -11.30
N SER A 49 10.01 0.66 -12.15
CA SER A 49 9.64 1.91 -12.81
C SER A 49 8.41 1.77 -13.72
N LEU A 50 8.30 0.65 -14.44
CA LEU A 50 7.14 0.35 -15.29
C LEU A 50 5.88 0.08 -14.48
N LEU A 51 5.98 -0.71 -13.42
CA LEU A 51 4.86 -0.98 -12.51
C LEU A 51 4.34 0.31 -11.90
N SER A 52 5.24 1.15 -11.40
CA SER A 52 4.89 2.45 -10.83
C SER A 52 4.16 3.34 -11.82
N LEU A 53 4.61 3.38 -13.09
CA LEU A 53 3.98 4.16 -14.15
C LEU A 53 2.58 3.63 -14.50
N VAL A 54 2.47 2.33 -14.81
CA VAL A 54 1.21 1.72 -15.26
C VAL A 54 0.15 1.76 -14.16
N ILE A 55 0.54 1.44 -12.91
CA ILE A 55 -0.38 1.51 -11.77
C ILE A 55 -0.83 2.95 -11.51
N SER A 56 0.07 3.94 -11.66
CA SER A 56 -0.32 5.36 -11.57
C SER A 56 -1.35 5.74 -12.62
N GLU A 57 -1.16 5.34 -13.86
CA GLU A 57 -2.11 5.56 -14.96
C GLU A 57 -3.47 4.93 -14.66
N GLN A 58 -3.49 3.67 -14.21
CA GLN A 58 -4.73 2.98 -13.86
C GLN A 58 -5.48 3.68 -12.71
N LEU A 59 -4.76 4.11 -11.68
CA LEU A 59 -5.35 4.83 -10.55
C LEU A 59 -5.90 6.21 -10.98
N TYR A 60 -5.16 6.94 -11.81
CA TYR A 60 -5.57 8.24 -12.33
C TYR A 60 -6.92 8.15 -13.06
N HIS A 61 -7.08 7.16 -13.94
CA HIS A 61 -8.33 6.96 -14.67
C HIS A 61 -9.48 6.42 -13.82
N ARG A 62 -9.20 5.52 -12.87
CA ARG A 62 -10.23 4.91 -12.03
C ARG A 62 -10.71 5.80 -10.88
N ARG A 63 -9.92 6.81 -10.51
CA ARG A 63 -10.19 7.73 -9.38
C ARG A 63 -10.04 9.20 -9.81
N PRO A 64 -10.85 9.70 -10.76
CA PRO A 64 -10.67 11.02 -11.39
C PRO A 64 -10.78 12.19 -10.41
N HIS A 65 -11.41 11.99 -9.25
CA HIS A 65 -11.60 13.04 -8.24
C HIS A 65 -10.69 12.86 -7.00
N ALA A 66 -9.87 11.81 -6.96
CA ALA A 66 -8.98 11.58 -5.83
C ALA A 66 -7.81 12.57 -5.86
N PRO A 67 -7.46 13.21 -4.74
CA PRO A 67 -6.27 14.05 -4.65
C PRO A 67 -4.99 13.21 -4.81
N GLU A 68 -3.90 13.89 -5.19
CA GLU A 68 -2.60 13.24 -5.47
C GLU A 68 -2.13 12.35 -4.29
N GLY A 69 -2.24 12.84 -3.06
CA GLY A 69 -1.82 12.08 -1.88
C GLY A 69 -2.57 10.76 -1.70
N ASP A 70 -3.82 10.66 -2.15
CA ASP A 70 -4.61 9.43 -2.11
C ASP A 70 -4.14 8.46 -3.21
N LEU A 71 -3.91 8.98 -4.43
CA LEU A 71 -3.35 8.19 -5.52
C LEU A 71 -1.98 7.62 -5.17
N SER A 72 -1.11 8.41 -4.56
CA SER A 72 0.21 7.97 -4.09
C SER A 72 0.13 6.88 -3.00
N ARG A 73 -0.82 6.98 -2.06
CA ARG A 73 -1.06 5.94 -1.04
C ARG A 73 -1.56 4.63 -1.65
N LEU A 74 -2.52 4.72 -2.57
CA LEU A 74 -3.05 3.56 -3.29
C LEU A 74 -1.95 2.88 -4.11
N ARG A 75 -1.15 3.64 -4.87
CA ARG A 75 -0.01 3.11 -5.61
C ARG A 75 0.96 2.39 -4.67
N SER A 76 1.44 3.05 -3.62
CA SER A 76 2.38 2.45 -2.66
C SER A 76 1.85 1.16 -2.05
N ARG A 77 0.53 1.02 -1.85
CA ARG A 77 -0.08 -0.22 -1.39
C ARG A 77 -0.03 -1.33 -2.44
N LEU A 78 -0.23 -0.98 -3.71
CA LEU A 78 -0.26 -1.95 -4.81
C LEU A 78 1.12 -2.45 -5.19
N VAL A 79 2.15 -1.58 -5.18
CA VAL A 79 3.51 -1.93 -5.62
C VAL A 79 4.48 -2.27 -4.49
N ARG A 80 4.01 -2.46 -3.25
CA ARG A 80 4.88 -2.88 -2.13
C ARG A 80 5.20 -4.38 -2.21
N ASP A 81 6.34 -4.77 -1.64
CA ASP A 81 6.88 -6.14 -1.65
C ASP A 81 5.83 -7.21 -1.28
N VAL A 82 5.08 -7.01 -0.19
CA VAL A 82 4.01 -7.94 0.26
C VAL A 82 3.00 -8.22 -0.84
N THR A 83 2.60 -7.19 -1.60
CA THR A 83 1.62 -7.32 -2.69
C THR A 83 2.23 -8.01 -3.89
N LEU A 84 3.44 -7.60 -4.30
CA LEU A 84 4.16 -8.19 -5.44
C LEU A 84 4.51 -9.65 -5.17
N ALA A 85 4.97 -9.98 -3.95
CA ALA A 85 5.23 -11.35 -3.55
C ALA A 85 3.95 -12.22 -3.52
N SER A 86 2.79 -11.65 -3.16
CA SER A 86 1.51 -12.36 -3.28
C SER A 86 1.21 -12.73 -4.74
N ILE A 87 1.39 -11.78 -5.66
CA ILE A 87 1.24 -12.01 -7.10
C ILE A 87 2.22 -13.08 -7.59
N ALA A 88 3.50 -12.97 -7.19
CA ALA A 88 4.52 -13.94 -7.56
C ALA A 88 4.18 -15.36 -7.11
N ARG A 89 3.56 -15.51 -5.92
CA ARG A 89 3.07 -16.82 -5.42
C ARG A 89 1.88 -17.34 -6.23
N GLU A 90 0.92 -16.49 -6.57
CA GLU A 90 -0.24 -16.83 -7.41
C GLU A 90 0.19 -17.31 -8.79
N LEU A 91 1.28 -16.74 -9.31
CA LEU A 91 1.93 -17.13 -10.58
C LEU A 91 2.95 -18.27 -10.45
N ASN A 92 3.15 -18.83 -9.24
CA ASN A 92 4.13 -19.88 -8.94
C ASN A 92 5.57 -19.54 -9.36
N LEU A 93 5.96 -18.26 -9.37
CA LEU A 93 7.29 -17.83 -9.82
C LEU A 93 8.43 -18.45 -9.00
N GLY A 94 8.20 -18.70 -7.70
CA GLY A 94 9.18 -19.32 -6.82
C GLY A 94 9.68 -20.70 -7.28
N GLU A 95 8.86 -21.47 -8.00
CA GLU A 95 9.22 -22.79 -8.53
C GLU A 95 10.20 -22.70 -9.70
N HIS A 96 10.20 -21.57 -10.39
CA HIS A 96 11.03 -21.32 -11.58
C HIS A 96 12.31 -20.55 -11.26
N LEU A 97 12.50 -20.13 -9.99
CA LEU A 97 13.67 -19.36 -9.55
C LEU A 97 14.96 -20.18 -9.61
N ARG A 98 15.99 -19.58 -10.17
CA ARG A 98 17.38 -20.05 -10.09
C ARG A 98 18.07 -19.36 -8.93
N LEU A 99 18.41 -20.15 -7.91
CA LEU A 99 19.05 -19.71 -6.68
C LEU A 99 20.36 -20.45 -6.48
N GLY A 100 21.37 -19.76 -6.00
CA GLY A 100 22.61 -20.40 -5.53
C GLY A 100 22.33 -21.34 -4.36
N VAL A 101 23.19 -22.32 -4.14
CA VAL A 101 23.00 -23.40 -3.16
C VAL A 101 22.71 -22.88 -1.74
N GLY A 102 23.35 -21.79 -1.32
CA GLY A 102 23.11 -21.18 0.00
C GLY A 102 21.70 -20.60 0.13
N GLU A 103 21.27 -19.83 -0.88
CA GLU A 103 19.95 -19.20 -0.90
C GLU A 103 18.82 -20.23 -1.03
N LEU A 104 19.05 -21.28 -1.82
CA LEU A 104 18.09 -22.37 -1.95
C LEU A 104 17.89 -23.12 -0.62
N LYS A 105 18.98 -23.39 0.13
CA LYS A 105 18.92 -24.05 1.43
C LYS A 105 18.24 -23.20 2.51
N SER A 106 18.34 -21.87 2.42
CA SER A 106 17.71 -20.95 3.35
C SER A 106 16.23 -20.63 3.00
N GLY A 107 15.66 -21.29 1.99
CA GLY A 107 14.26 -21.08 1.57
C GLY A 107 14.04 -19.79 0.78
N GLY A 108 15.05 -19.29 0.05
CA GLY A 108 14.99 -18.06 -0.72
C GLY A 108 13.81 -18.00 -1.70
N PHE A 109 13.39 -19.13 -2.25
CA PHE A 109 12.24 -19.25 -3.17
C PHE A 109 10.88 -18.92 -2.53
N LEU A 110 10.80 -18.82 -1.20
CA LEU A 110 9.61 -18.39 -0.44
C LEU A 110 9.77 -16.98 0.13
N ARG A 111 10.97 -16.39 0.06
CA ARG A 111 11.27 -15.10 0.67
C ARG A 111 10.52 -13.99 -0.08
N GLU A 112 9.81 -13.17 0.68
CA GLU A 112 8.93 -12.11 0.16
C GLU A 112 9.67 -11.12 -0.74
N SER A 113 10.81 -10.59 -0.30
CA SER A 113 11.61 -9.67 -1.10
C SER A 113 12.06 -10.28 -2.44
N ILE A 114 12.58 -11.53 -2.43
CA ILE A 114 13.03 -12.21 -3.66
C ILE A 114 11.87 -12.44 -4.63
N LEU A 115 10.69 -12.78 -4.12
CA LEU A 115 9.50 -12.99 -4.95
C LEU A 115 9.00 -11.67 -5.56
N ALA A 116 9.05 -10.57 -4.81
CA ALA A 116 8.73 -9.23 -5.30
C ALA A 116 9.69 -8.82 -6.43
N ASP A 117 11.00 -8.87 -6.16
CA ASP A 117 12.06 -8.53 -7.12
C ASP A 117 11.92 -9.32 -8.43
N VAL A 118 11.61 -10.61 -8.32
CA VAL A 118 11.42 -11.48 -9.50
C VAL A 118 10.19 -11.10 -10.30
N PHE A 119 9.09 -10.77 -9.65
CA PHE A 119 7.91 -10.31 -10.38
C PHE A 119 8.22 -9.03 -11.15
N GLU A 120 8.86 -8.03 -10.53
CA GLU A 120 9.32 -6.82 -11.20
C GLU A 120 10.24 -7.14 -12.37
N SER A 121 11.21 -8.03 -12.16
CA SER A 121 12.15 -8.41 -13.22
C SER A 121 11.46 -9.07 -14.42
N VAL A 122 10.42 -9.87 -14.21
CA VAL A 122 9.62 -10.46 -15.29
C VAL A 122 8.91 -9.36 -16.09
N ILE A 123 8.34 -8.35 -15.43
CA ILE A 123 7.73 -7.21 -16.11
C ILE A 123 8.78 -6.42 -16.93
N GLY A 124 9.96 -6.18 -16.35
CA GLY A 124 11.08 -5.56 -17.06
C GLY A 124 11.55 -6.37 -18.28
N ALA A 125 11.57 -7.70 -18.16
CA ALA A 125 11.89 -8.59 -19.28
C ALA A 125 10.84 -8.56 -20.39
N ILE A 126 9.54 -8.56 -20.06
CA ILE A 126 8.44 -8.42 -21.02
C ILE A 126 8.55 -7.10 -21.78
N PHE A 127 8.89 -6.01 -21.08
CA PHE A 127 9.10 -4.72 -21.71
C PHE A 127 10.23 -4.73 -22.72
N LEU A 128 11.37 -5.34 -22.41
CA LEU A 128 12.50 -5.41 -23.35
C LEU A 128 12.21 -6.32 -24.55
N ASP A 129 11.41 -7.36 -24.37
CA ASP A 129 11.07 -8.33 -25.40
C ASP A 129 9.89 -7.88 -26.29
N GLY A 130 8.83 -7.34 -25.68
CA GLY A 130 7.55 -7.02 -26.33
C GLY A 130 7.24 -5.55 -26.46
N GLY A 131 7.96 -4.70 -25.76
CA GLY A 131 7.70 -3.26 -25.70
C GLY A 131 6.69 -2.85 -24.62
N PHE A 132 6.43 -1.53 -24.57
CA PHE A 132 5.62 -0.92 -23.50
C PHE A 132 4.17 -1.43 -23.49
N GLU A 133 3.53 -1.56 -24.64
CA GLU A 133 2.12 -1.94 -24.70
C GLU A 133 1.87 -3.36 -24.19
N GLU A 134 2.79 -4.29 -24.47
CA GLU A 134 2.70 -5.65 -23.96
C GLU A 134 2.93 -5.69 -22.44
N ALA A 135 3.94 -4.99 -21.93
CA ALA A 135 4.18 -4.90 -20.50
C ALA A 135 2.99 -4.25 -19.78
N ARG A 136 2.44 -3.16 -20.32
CA ARG A 136 1.24 -2.48 -19.81
C ARG A 136 0.03 -3.42 -19.78
N ARG A 137 -0.23 -4.16 -20.85
CA ARG A 137 -1.33 -5.15 -20.92
C ARG A 137 -1.20 -6.19 -19.81
N VAL A 138 -0.03 -6.81 -19.68
CA VAL A 138 0.22 -7.82 -18.67
C VAL A 138 0.05 -7.26 -17.25
N VAL A 139 0.58 -6.08 -16.97
CA VAL A 139 0.42 -5.44 -15.65
C VAL A 139 -1.07 -5.18 -15.36
N CYS A 140 -1.82 -4.65 -16.33
CA CYS A 140 -3.26 -4.40 -16.15
C CYS A 140 -4.02 -5.70 -15.86
N GLU A 141 -3.76 -6.77 -16.59
CA GLU A 141 -4.41 -8.08 -16.41
C GLU A 141 -4.13 -8.67 -15.02
N VAL A 142 -2.86 -8.69 -14.63
CA VAL A 142 -2.43 -9.26 -13.33
C VAL A 142 -2.93 -8.46 -12.13
N PHE A 143 -3.00 -7.14 -12.26
CA PHE A 143 -3.47 -6.27 -11.18
C PHE A 143 -4.99 -6.05 -11.16
N GLU A 144 -5.74 -6.46 -12.19
CA GLU A 144 -7.18 -6.19 -12.28
C GLU A 144 -7.96 -6.61 -11.03
N PRO A 145 -7.77 -7.81 -10.43
CA PRO A 145 -8.49 -8.20 -9.22
C PRO A 145 -8.24 -7.25 -8.04
N ARG A 146 -7.02 -6.71 -7.94
CA ARG A 146 -6.60 -5.79 -6.88
C ARG A 146 -7.10 -4.37 -7.15
N LEU A 147 -7.07 -3.93 -8.40
CA LEU A 147 -7.57 -2.64 -8.84
C LEU A 147 -9.10 -2.54 -8.68
N ALA A 148 -9.82 -3.62 -8.97
CA ALA A 148 -11.28 -3.70 -8.80
C ALA A 148 -11.70 -3.70 -7.31
N SER A 149 -10.86 -4.24 -6.41
CA SER A 149 -11.13 -4.34 -4.98
C SER A 149 -10.50 -3.23 -4.14
N LEU A 150 -10.06 -2.14 -4.77
CA LEU A 150 -9.45 -1.02 -4.05
C LEU A 150 -10.44 -0.40 -3.06
N PRO A 151 -10.03 -0.23 -1.79
CA PRO A 151 -10.83 0.48 -0.81
C PRO A 151 -10.96 1.96 -1.20
N GLU A 152 -11.95 2.64 -0.63
CA GLU A 152 -11.99 4.10 -0.71
C GLU A 152 -10.68 4.68 -0.18
N ALA A 153 -10.12 5.63 -0.93
CA ALA A 153 -8.80 6.18 -0.62
C ALA A 153 -8.75 6.82 0.78
N ASP A 154 -9.86 7.40 1.22
CA ASP A 154 -9.99 8.00 2.54
C ASP A 154 -9.77 6.99 3.68
N THR A 155 -10.13 5.72 3.48
CA THR A 155 -9.90 4.66 4.49
C THR A 155 -8.42 4.31 4.68
N LEU A 156 -7.56 4.70 3.75
CA LEU A 156 -6.11 4.47 3.81
C LEU A 156 -5.34 5.61 4.49
N LYS A 157 -5.99 6.74 4.74
CA LYS A 157 -5.38 7.84 5.48
C LYS A 157 -5.13 7.42 6.93
N ASP A 158 -4.05 7.93 7.50
CA ASP A 158 -3.80 7.81 8.94
C ASP A 158 -5.02 8.36 9.71
N PRO A 159 -5.55 7.64 10.70
CA PRO A 159 -6.72 8.08 11.47
C PRO A 159 -6.57 9.48 12.07
N LYS A 160 -5.35 9.86 12.48
CA LYS A 160 -5.08 11.21 13.01
C LYS A 160 -5.24 12.28 11.93
N THR A 161 -4.76 11.98 10.71
CA THR A 161 -4.92 12.90 9.55
C THR A 161 -6.38 13.05 9.18
N ARG A 162 -7.15 11.96 9.15
CA ARG A 162 -8.60 12.02 8.86
C ARG A 162 -9.35 12.88 9.88
N LEU A 163 -9.05 12.70 11.17
CA LEU A 163 -9.66 13.49 12.24
C LEU A 163 -9.28 14.97 12.11
N GLN A 164 -8.02 15.26 11.82
CA GLN A 164 -7.54 16.62 11.60
C GLN A 164 -8.25 17.29 10.43
N GLU A 165 -8.33 16.63 9.26
CA GLU A 165 -9.01 17.15 8.07
C GLU A 165 -10.50 17.42 8.34
N LEU A 166 -11.18 16.50 9.06
CA LEU A 166 -12.58 16.66 9.44
C LEU A 166 -12.79 17.91 10.32
N LEU A 167 -11.97 18.09 11.35
CA LEU A 167 -12.06 19.25 12.24
C LEU A 167 -11.76 20.56 11.50
N GLN A 168 -10.73 20.59 10.67
CA GLN A 168 -10.39 21.77 9.85
C GLN A 168 -11.51 22.13 8.86
N ALA A 169 -12.13 21.15 8.21
CA ALA A 169 -13.25 21.39 7.30
C ALA A 169 -14.47 22.05 7.99
N HIS A 170 -14.61 21.84 9.31
CA HIS A 170 -15.67 22.44 10.12
C HIS A 170 -15.20 23.65 10.96
N GLY A 171 -13.96 24.14 10.75
CA GLY A 171 -13.43 25.33 11.43
C GLY A 171 -13.08 25.11 12.90
N HIS A 172 -12.82 23.88 13.32
CA HIS A 172 -12.48 23.54 14.69
C HIS A 172 -10.96 23.37 14.89
N GLU A 173 -10.53 23.46 16.16
CA GLU A 173 -9.13 23.27 16.57
C GLU A 173 -8.67 21.82 16.37
N LEU A 174 -7.35 21.64 16.33
CA LEU A 174 -6.73 20.31 16.18
C LEU A 174 -6.99 19.44 17.42
N PRO A 175 -7.05 18.10 17.24
CA PRO A 175 -7.26 17.18 18.36
C PRO A 175 -6.01 17.13 19.25
N GLU A 176 -6.23 17.04 20.56
CA GLU A 176 -5.19 16.81 21.55
C GLU A 176 -5.13 15.34 21.95
N TYR A 177 -3.91 14.84 22.20
CA TYR A 177 -3.66 13.44 22.60
C TYR A 177 -2.82 13.41 23.87
N GLU A 178 -3.31 12.71 24.89
CA GLU A 178 -2.64 12.55 26.17
C GLU A 178 -2.50 11.04 26.50
N VAL A 179 -1.30 10.62 26.90
CA VAL A 179 -1.11 9.26 27.47
C VAL A 179 -1.59 9.30 28.91
N ILE A 180 -2.68 8.63 29.20
CA ILE A 180 -3.30 8.62 30.52
C ILE A 180 -2.90 7.38 31.36
N ASP A 181 -2.36 6.35 30.71
CA ASP A 181 -1.84 5.16 31.39
C ASP A 181 -0.77 4.47 30.53
N GLU A 182 0.27 3.94 31.19
CA GLU A 182 1.27 3.06 30.62
C GLU A 182 1.46 1.88 31.55
N SER A 183 1.10 0.67 31.10
CA SER A 183 1.10 -0.55 31.88
C SER A 183 1.75 -1.72 31.12
N GLY A 184 2.06 -2.79 31.83
CA GLY A 184 2.68 -4.00 31.29
C GLY A 184 4.20 -4.04 31.45
N ALA A 185 4.77 -5.24 31.26
CA ALA A 185 6.22 -5.47 31.28
C ALA A 185 6.88 -4.96 29.97
N ASP A 186 8.19 -4.73 29.99
CA ASP A 186 8.93 -4.14 28.84
C ASP A 186 8.68 -4.80 27.47
N HIS A 187 8.37 -6.10 27.47
CA HIS A 187 8.06 -6.87 26.26
C HIS A 187 6.57 -6.94 25.92
N ALA A 188 5.69 -6.37 26.77
CA ALA A 188 4.23 -6.38 26.65
C ALA A 188 3.62 -5.05 27.13
N LYS A 189 4.26 -3.93 26.80
CA LYS A 189 3.74 -2.59 27.14
C LYS A 189 2.40 -2.32 26.47
N CYS A 190 1.48 -1.74 27.25
CA CYS A 190 0.19 -1.24 26.79
C CYS A 190 0.09 0.25 27.12
N PHE A 191 -0.27 1.04 26.12
CA PHE A 191 -0.46 2.49 26.24
C PHE A 191 -1.95 2.78 26.11
N ARG A 192 -2.51 3.51 27.10
CA ARG A 192 -3.86 4.08 27.00
C ARG A 192 -3.74 5.57 26.69
N VAL A 193 -4.34 5.98 25.58
CA VAL A 193 -4.32 7.37 25.11
C VAL A 193 -5.73 7.92 25.07
N GLU A 194 -5.89 9.14 25.57
CA GLU A 194 -7.10 9.94 25.45
C GLU A 194 -6.96 10.92 24.27
N CYS A 195 -8.03 11.08 23.50
CA CYS A 195 -8.17 12.10 22.46
C CYS A 195 -9.28 13.07 22.85
N ARG A 196 -8.98 14.38 22.83
CA ARG A 196 -9.91 15.48 23.11
C ARG A 196 -10.04 16.37 21.88
N VAL A 197 -11.24 16.91 21.70
CA VAL A 197 -11.56 17.91 20.66
C VAL A 197 -12.35 19.04 21.30
N GLY A 198 -11.78 20.22 21.37
CA GLY A 198 -12.23 21.42 22.07
C GLY A 198 -13.74 21.61 22.24
N GLY A 199 -14.34 21.04 23.29
CA GLY A 199 -15.75 21.26 23.66
C GLY A 199 -16.82 20.61 22.77
N LEU A 200 -16.44 19.92 21.68
CA LEU A 200 -17.41 19.32 20.74
C LEU A 200 -18.08 18.07 21.29
N THR A 201 -17.33 17.20 21.95
CA THR A 201 -17.83 15.93 22.49
C THR A 201 -16.95 15.47 23.67
N ALA A 202 -17.45 14.48 24.43
CA ALA A 202 -16.68 13.85 25.48
C ALA A 202 -15.38 13.20 24.93
N PRO A 203 -14.27 13.24 25.68
CA PRO A 203 -13.05 12.55 25.30
C PRO A 203 -13.27 11.09 24.99
N VAL A 204 -12.39 10.50 24.14
CA VAL A 204 -12.38 9.07 23.83
C VAL A 204 -11.03 8.49 24.15
N THR A 205 -10.99 7.21 24.52
CA THR A 205 -9.75 6.52 24.85
C THR A 205 -9.54 5.31 23.96
N ALA A 206 -8.27 4.96 23.72
CA ALA A 206 -7.89 3.71 23.07
C ALA A 206 -6.61 3.15 23.70
N GLU A 207 -6.45 1.82 23.59
CA GLU A 207 -5.29 1.10 24.08
C GLU A 207 -4.58 0.37 22.95
N ALA A 208 -3.24 0.35 22.98
CA ALA A 208 -2.43 -0.42 22.04
C ALA A 208 -1.03 -0.70 22.60
N ALA A 209 -0.31 -1.64 21.95
CA ALA A 209 1.07 -2.00 22.28
C ALA A 209 2.11 -0.89 21.98
N SER A 210 1.70 0.25 21.41
CA SER A 210 2.56 1.42 21.26
C SER A 210 1.73 2.71 21.32
N ARG A 211 2.34 3.77 21.85
CA ARG A 211 1.72 5.10 21.92
C ARG A 211 1.11 5.52 20.57
N ARG A 212 1.87 5.41 19.47
CA ARG A 212 1.39 5.78 18.14
C ARG A 212 0.13 5.01 17.73
N LYS A 213 0.07 3.70 17.98
CA LYS A 213 -1.11 2.89 17.67
C LYS A 213 -2.31 3.24 18.55
N ALA A 214 -2.08 3.56 19.83
CA ALA A 214 -3.12 4.01 20.74
C ALA A 214 -3.69 5.37 20.32
N GLU A 215 -2.84 6.33 19.94
CA GLU A 215 -3.26 7.62 19.38
C GLU A 215 -4.10 7.44 18.09
N GLN A 216 -3.67 6.57 17.17
CA GLN A 216 -4.42 6.25 15.95
C GLN A 216 -5.78 5.61 16.26
N GLY A 217 -5.83 4.73 17.26
CA GLY A 217 -7.08 4.12 17.74
C GLY A 217 -8.05 5.15 18.29
N ALA A 218 -7.57 6.04 19.18
CA ALA A 218 -8.38 7.11 19.75
C ALA A 218 -8.87 8.10 18.66
N ALA A 219 -8.00 8.45 17.70
CA ALA A 219 -8.36 9.29 16.58
C ALA A 219 -9.46 8.68 15.71
N LYS A 220 -9.40 7.37 15.47
CA LYS A 220 -10.43 6.65 14.70
C LYS A 220 -11.79 6.72 15.40
N ILE A 221 -11.85 6.42 16.68
CA ILE A 221 -13.09 6.46 17.48
C ILE A 221 -13.67 7.88 17.49
N MET A 222 -12.81 8.89 17.69
CA MET A 222 -13.23 10.28 17.69
C MET A 222 -13.78 10.73 16.32
N HIS A 223 -13.10 10.33 15.24
CA HIS A 223 -13.52 10.63 13.88
C HIS A 223 -14.92 10.05 13.57
N GLU A 224 -15.16 8.77 13.90
CA GLU A 224 -16.46 8.12 13.73
C GLU A 224 -17.56 8.85 14.50
N ARG A 225 -17.31 9.23 15.75
CA ARG A 225 -18.24 10.00 16.58
C ARG A 225 -18.55 11.41 15.99
N LEU A 226 -17.54 12.10 15.45
CA LEU A 226 -17.74 13.42 14.86
C LEU A 226 -18.44 13.38 13.51
N ILE A 227 -18.31 12.33 12.72
CA ILE A 227 -19.12 12.15 11.52
C ILE A 227 -20.61 12.14 11.90
N GLU A 228 -21.00 11.40 12.93
CA GLU A 228 -22.39 11.36 13.41
C GLU A 228 -22.84 12.74 13.96
N TYR A 229 -21.94 13.44 14.65
CA TYR A 229 -22.21 14.78 15.20
C TYR A 229 -22.45 15.84 14.11
N PHE A 230 -21.68 15.81 13.00
CA PHE A 230 -21.79 16.76 11.90
C PHE A 230 -22.83 16.37 10.84
N GLN A 231 -23.50 15.23 10.95
CA GLN A 231 -24.59 14.86 10.02
C GLN A 231 -25.77 15.82 10.16
N PRO A 232 -26.34 16.34 9.05
CA PRO A 232 -27.53 17.19 9.09
C PRO A 232 -28.73 16.39 9.61
N GLY A 233 -29.13 16.66 10.84
CA GLY A 233 -30.24 16.02 11.55
C GLY A 233 -30.03 15.82 13.05
N ASN A 234 -28.81 15.79 13.54
CA ASN A 234 -28.46 15.76 14.96
C ASN A 234 -28.14 17.18 15.48
N GLY A 235 -29.10 18.09 15.39
CA GLY A 235 -28.92 19.50 15.65
C GLY A 235 -28.32 19.84 17.03
N ASN A 236 -27.08 20.26 17.05
CA ASN A 236 -26.52 21.18 18.07
C ASN A 236 -25.43 22.07 17.47
N GLY A 237 -25.55 22.46 16.21
CA GLY A 237 -24.74 23.47 15.55
C GLY A 237 -25.34 24.86 15.67
N GLN A 238 -25.56 25.38 16.89
CA GLN A 238 -25.78 26.79 17.09
C GLN A 238 -24.44 27.52 17.02
N THR A 239 -24.13 28.04 15.85
CA THR A 239 -23.20 29.15 15.67
C THR A 239 -23.75 30.30 16.50
N THR A 240 -23.12 30.65 17.62
CA THR A 240 -23.32 31.95 18.29
C THR A 240 -22.68 33.03 17.42
N ALA A 241 -23.44 33.54 16.45
CA ALA A 241 -23.20 34.83 15.88
C ALA A 241 -23.44 35.85 17.00
N THR A 242 -22.36 36.34 17.57
CA THR A 242 -22.38 37.51 18.48
C THR A 242 -22.86 38.70 17.67
N ASP A 243 -24.10 39.04 17.89
CA ASP A 243 -24.72 40.28 17.56
C ASP A 243 -23.94 41.43 18.26
N ALA A 244 -23.16 42.20 17.52
CA ALA A 244 -22.54 43.40 17.97
C ALA A 244 -23.47 44.56 17.55
N GLY A 245 -24.30 44.92 18.51
CA GLY A 245 -25.35 45.87 18.46
C GLY A 245 -24.97 47.23 17.93
N GLU A 246 -25.97 47.82 17.35
CA GLU A 246 -26.17 49.23 17.14
C GLU A 246 -25.81 50.08 18.37
N GLY A 247 -25.08 51.14 18.15
CA GLY A 247 -24.79 52.22 19.09
C GLY A 247 -24.73 53.56 18.39
N LYS A 248 -25.91 54.13 18.21
CA LYS A 248 -26.23 55.59 18.14
C LYS A 248 -25.09 56.59 18.50
N ARG A 249 -24.75 57.43 17.65
CA ARG A 249 -24.98 58.92 17.56
C ARG A 249 -23.96 59.50 16.63
#